data_1d7ef16603a71982a7a7c3ae5425a4ef
#
_entry.id   1d7ef16603a71982a7a7c3ae5425a4ef
#
_cell.length_a   1.000
_cell.length_b   1.000
_cell.length_c   1.000
_cell.angle_alpha   90.00
_cell.angle_beta   90.00
_cell.angle_gamma   90.00
#
_symmetry.space_group_name_H-M   'P 1'
#
loop_
_entity.id
_entity.type
_entity.pdbx_description
1 polymer ?
#
loop_
_entity_poly.entity_id
_entity_poly.type
_entity_poly.pdbx_seq_one_letter_code
_entity_poly.pdbx_strand_id
1 'polypeptide(L)'
;HDNKKFFRFLREYRDAIVKNRNSFMDKLAGLDQQAGPVWLGYRTSSRSTRGDYDLVVYRKGAWVLHMLRNLMLDLNTMNDEPFKRMMRDFYQTYAGTSVETKQFQQVVEKHMGADMTWFFDQWVYGVDVPKYTVRYKVDNVLKDNDASQPRYKVTYRISQKNVPPAFEMFIPILIDFGNNQIARMRVHAKGPDTEIVLPLLPLKPKSIQFNYLESVLCEYEEKGW
;
A
#
# COMPACT_ATOMS: atom_id res chain seq x y z
N HIS A 1 3.56 -20.56 -8.65
CA HIS A 1 4.07 -20.12 -7.34
C HIS A 1 2.87 -19.87 -6.42
N ASP A 2 2.96 -20.40 -5.19
CA ASP A 2 1.87 -20.33 -4.21
C ASP A 2 1.77 -18.90 -3.60
N ASN A 3 1.12 -17.99 -4.33
CA ASN A 3 0.86 -16.64 -3.87
C ASN A 3 0.07 -16.60 -2.53
N LYS A 4 -0.64 -17.69 -2.18
CA LYS A 4 -1.41 -17.77 -0.92
C LYS A 4 -0.50 -17.72 0.30
N LYS A 5 0.65 -18.40 0.27
CA LYS A 5 1.63 -18.34 1.38
C LYS A 5 2.22 -16.94 1.52
N PHE A 6 2.58 -16.31 0.42
CA PHE A 6 3.14 -14.96 0.40
C PHE A 6 2.16 -13.94 1.02
N PHE A 7 0.89 -13.93 0.58
CA PHE A 7 -0.10 -13.03 1.14
C PHE A 7 -0.45 -13.35 2.60
N ARG A 8 -0.35 -14.61 3.02
CA ARG A 8 -0.49 -14.97 4.43
C ARG A 8 0.61 -14.33 5.28
N PHE A 9 1.89 -14.42 4.87
CA PHE A 9 2.98 -13.76 5.57
C PHE A 9 2.82 -12.24 5.62
N LEU A 10 2.39 -11.62 4.52
CA LEU A 10 2.13 -10.18 4.52
C LEU A 10 1.06 -9.80 5.55
N ARG A 11 -0.05 -10.55 5.62
CA ARG A 11 -1.10 -10.31 6.63
C ARG A 11 -0.61 -10.53 8.06
N GLU A 12 0.15 -11.59 8.30
CA GLU A 12 0.77 -11.85 9.61
C GLU A 12 1.71 -10.71 10.02
N TYR A 13 2.51 -10.18 9.09
CA TYR A 13 3.38 -9.03 9.33
C TYR A 13 2.57 -7.76 9.59
N ARG A 14 1.55 -7.49 8.78
CA ARG A 14 0.63 -6.36 8.99
C ARG A 14 0.01 -6.43 10.39
N ASP A 15 -0.55 -7.57 10.75
CA ASP A 15 -1.23 -7.75 12.02
C ASP A 15 -0.28 -7.56 13.21
N ALA A 16 0.96 -7.99 13.08
CA ALA A 16 2.00 -7.75 14.08
C ALA A 16 2.35 -6.27 14.18
N ILE A 17 2.52 -5.58 13.05
CA ILE A 17 2.86 -4.15 12.99
C ILE A 17 1.73 -3.29 13.57
N VAL A 18 0.49 -3.52 13.13
CA VAL A 18 -0.68 -2.73 13.54
C VAL A 18 -1.00 -2.93 15.01
N LYS A 19 -0.85 -4.17 15.51
CA LYS A 19 -1.14 -4.50 16.90
C LYS A 19 0.03 -4.23 17.83
N ASN A 20 1.18 -3.90 17.29
CA ASN A 20 2.46 -3.76 18.00
C ASN A 20 2.73 -4.94 18.94
N ARG A 21 2.45 -6.17 18.49
CA ARG A 21 2.50 -7.38 19.32
C ARG A 21 3.76 -8.18 19.04
N ASN A 22 4.83 -7.86 19.74
CA ASN A 22 5.96 -8.76 19.80
C ASN A 22 5.73 -9.92 20.79
N SER A 23 5.05 -9.66 21.90
CA SER A 23 4.60 -10.71 22.80
C SER A 23 3.45 -10.25 23.72
N PHE A 24 2.73 -11.21 24.30
CA PHE A 24 1.75 -10.96 25.35
C PHE A 24 2.39 -10.29 26.59
N MET A 25 3.66 -10.56 26.85
CA MET A 25 4.42 -10.00 27.99
C MET A 25 4.72 -8.51 27.78
N ASP A 26 4.97 -8.06 26.55
CA ASP A 26 5.26 -6.66 26.25
C ASP A 26 4.04 -5.77 26.52
N LYS A 27 2.84 -6.28 26.27
CA LYS A 27 1.57 -5.60 26.62
C LYS A 27 1.36 -5.41 28.11
N LEU A 28 1.69 -6.44 28.91
CA LEU A 28 1.59 -6.37 30.38
C LEU A 28 2.59 -5.37 30.96
N ALA A 29 3.69 -5.12 30.29
CA ALA A 29 4.72 -4.18 30.69
C ALA A 29 4.47 -2.74 30.19
N GLY A 30 3.37 -2.45 29.48
CA GLY A 30 3.09 -1.13 28.89
C GLY A 30 4.07 -0.75 27.76
N LEU A 31 4.69 -1.74 27.12
CA LEU A 31 5.66 -1.59 26.04
C LEU A 31 4.98 -1.73 24.67
N ASP A 32 3.85 -1.07 24.50
CA ASP A 32 2.99 -1.17 23.30
C ASP A 32 3.26 -0.08 22.25
N GLN A 33 4.32 0.71 22.44
CA GLN A 33 4.75 1.73 21.47
C GLN A 33 5.86 1.18 20.58
N GLN A 34 5.76 1.46 19.27
CA GLN A 34 6.84 1.14 18.33
C GLN A 34 8.11 1.92 18.67
N ALA A 35 9.25 1.26 18.56
CA ALA A 35 10.56 1.86 18.82
C ALA A 35 10.92 3.02 17.90
N GLY A 36 10.18 3.20 16.79
CA GLY A 36 10.37 4.27 15.84
C GLY A 36 10.32 3.81 14.38
N PRO A 37 10.75 4.67 13.44
CA PRO A 37 10.69 4.39 12.01
C PRO A 37 11.78 3.42 11.53
N VAL A 38 11.59 2.88 10.32
CA VAL A 38 12.47 1.87 9.70
C VAL A 38 13.92 2.34 9.59
N TRP A 39 14.15 3.62 9.29
CA TRP A 39 15.49 4.19 9.08
C TRP A 39 16.39 4.14 10.33
N LEU A 40 15.81 3.99 11.52
CA LEU A 40 16.61 3.86 12.75
C LEU A 40 17.45 2.58 12.77
N GLY A 41 17.08 1.55 12.01
CA GLY A 41 17.81 0.30 11.92
C GLY A 41 17.98 -0.36 13.30
N TYR A 42 19.19 -0.78 13.65
CA TYR A 42 19.48 -1.45 14.90
C TYR A 42 19.17 -0.61 16.16
N ARG A 43 19.04 0.71 16.03
CA ARG A 43 18.66 1.61 17.13
C ARG A 43 17.23 1.40 17.63
N THR A 44 16.40 0.67 16.89
CA THR A 44 15.07 0.25 17.33
C THR A 44 15.11 -0.83 18.42
N SER A 45 16.28 -1.46 18.65
CA SER A 45 16.45 -2.49 19.67
C SER A 45 17.01 -1.89 20.97
N SER A 46 16.24 -1.98 22.07
CA SER A 46 16.63 -1.55 23.40
C SER A 46 16.11 -2.53 24.47
N ARG A 47 16.40 -2.27 25.75
CA ARG A 47 15.83 -3.06 26.84
C ARG A 47 14.31 -2.95 26.93
N SER A 48 13.75 -1.78 26.59
CA SER A 48 12.31 -1.50 26.60
C SER A 48 11.60 -1.85 25.29
N THR A 49 12.35 -2.08 24.20
CA THR A 49 11.82 -2.32 22.85
C THR A 49 12.39 -3.62 22.26
N ARG A 50 12.44 -4.67 23.08
CA ARG A 50 12.91 -5.99 22.63
C ARG A 50 12.00 -6.55 21.55
N GLY A 51 12.59 -6.96 20.42
CA GLY A 51 11.86 -7.51 19.27
C GLY A 51 11.41 -6.47 18.26
N ASP A 52 11.44 -5.18 18.57
CA ASP A 52 11.04 -4.12 17.65
C ASP A 52 11.95 -4.04 16.42
N TYR A 53 13.21 -4.44 16.55
CA TYR A 53 14.12 -4.56 15.40
C TYR A 53 13.56 -5.51 14.33
N ASP A 54 13.08 -6.69 14.73
CA ASP A 54 12.43 -7.63 13.81
C ASP A 54 11.14 -7.01 13.22
N LEU A 55 10.30 -6.43 14.08
CA LEU A 55 9.03 -5.87 13.68
C LEU A 55 9.18 -4.70 12.71
N VAL A 56 10.07 -3.76 13.01
CA VAL A 56 10.21 -2.50 12.28
C VAL A 56 11.14 -2.67 11.08
N VAL A 57 12.32 -3.27 11.26
CA VAL A 57 13.33 -3.32 10.19
C VAL A 57 13.02 -4.45 9.20
N TYR A 58 12.68 -5.63 9.69
CA TYR A 58 12.40 -6.75 8.79
C TYR A 58 10.96 -6.75 8.29
N ARG A 59 9.95 -6.76 9.17
CA ARG A 59 8.54 -6.93 8.74
C ARG A 59 8.00 -5.67 8.07
N LYS A 60 8.16 -4.48 8.71
CA LYS A 60 7.73 -3.22 8.07
C LYS A 60 8.61 -2.88 6.87
N GLY A 61 9.93 -3.13 6.93
CA GLY A 61 10.83 -2.98 5.78
C GLY A 61 10.41 -3.86 4.59
N ALA A 62 10.02 -5.11 4.82
CA ALA A 62 9.48 -5.98 3.76
C ALA A 62 8.19 -5.41 3.15
N TRP A 63 7.31 -4.82 3.96
CA TRP A 63 6.12 -4.11 3.47
C TRP A 63 6.48 -2.88 2.64
N VAL A 64 7.47 -2.09 3.06
CA VAL A 64 7.95 -0.92 2.29
C VAL A 64 8.40 -1.35 0.88
N LEU A 65 9.20 -2.41 0.78
CA LEU A 65 9.64 -2.95 -0.50
C LEU A 65 8.47 -3.52 -1.32
N HIS A 66 7.50 -4.19 -0.67
CA HIS A 66 6.30 -4.69 -1.33
C HIS A 66 5.42 -3.56 -1.88
N MET A 67 5.26 -2.47 -1.12
CA MET A 67 4.55 -1.26 -1.58
C MET A 67 5.24 -0.62 -2.79
N LEU A 68 6.56 -0.45 -2.76
CA LEU A 68 7.34 0.04 -3.91
C LEU A 68 7.18 -0.86 -5.13
N ARG A 69 7.25 -2.19 -4.95
CA ARG A 69 7.00 -3.14 -6.03
C ARG A 69 5.62 -2.94 -6.65
N ASN A 70 4.59 -2.72 -5.83
CA ASN A 70 3.24 -2.49 -6.32
C ASN A 70 3.06 -1.12 -6.98
N LEU A 71 3.78 -0.09 -6.53
CA LEU A 71 3.79 1.22 -7.22
C LEU A 71 4.41 1.13 -8.61
N MET A 72 5.43 0.29 -8.79
CA MET A 72 6.12 0.05 -10.07
C MET A 72 5.45 -1.02 -10.94
N LEU A 73 4.49 -1.79 -10.40
CA LEU A 73 3.82 -2.87 -11.12
C LEU A 73 2.97 -2.32 -12.26
N ASP A 74 3.12 -2.84 -13.47
CA ASP A 74 2.16 -2.63 -14.55
C ASP A 74 0.90 -3.46 -14.26
N LEU A 75 -0.20 -2.77 -13.94
CA LEU A 75 -1.47 -3.42 -13.57
C LEU A 75 -2.17 -4.12 -14.76
N ASN A 76 -1.84 -3.77 -16.00
CA ASN A 76 -2.42 -4.40 -17.18
C ASN A 76 -1.79 -5.76 -17.45
N THR A 77 -0.47 -5.80 -17.47
CA THR A 77 0.31 -7.00 -17.77
C THR A 77 0.71 -7.79 -16.52
N MET A 78 0.54 -7.22 -15.34
CA MET A 78 1.02 -7.75 -14.04
C MET A 78 2.54 -7.95 -14.02
N ASN A 79 3.27 -7.13 -14.80
CA ASN A 79 4.71 -7.19 -14.92
C ASN A 79 5.40 -6.33 -13.84
N ASP A 80 6.22 -6.96 -13.00
CA ASP A 80 7.01 -6.31 -11.94
C ASP A 80 8.49 -6.09 -12.32
N GLU A 81 8.83 -6.23 -13.59
CA GLU A 81 10.20 -6.05 -14.09
C GLU A 81 10.76 -4.64 -13.82
N PRO A 82 9.97 -3.55 -13.81
CA PRO A 82 10.47 -2.24 -13.40
C PRO A 82 11.06 -2.25 -11.97
N PHE A 83 10.39 -2.87 -11.01
CA PHE A 83 10.91 -3.02 -9.66
C PHE A 83 12.18 -3.88 -9.61
N LYS A 84 12.21 -4.98 -10.33
CA LYS A 84 13.39 -5.86 -10.40
C LYS A 84 14.61 -5.15 -11.00
N ARG A 85 14.39 -4.32 -12.05
CA ARG A 85 15.47 -3.49 -12.63
C ARG A 85 15.99 -2.46 -11.62
N MET A 86 15.12 -1.81 -10.89
CA MET A 86 15.48 -0.88 -9.82
C MET A 86 16.33 -1.56 -8.75
N MET A 87 15.94 -2.75 -8.29
CA MET A 87 16.69 -3.50 -7.29
C MET A 87 18.06 -3.97 -7.81
N ARG A 88 18.15 -4.39 -9.09
CA ARG A 88 19.43 -4.75 -9.70
C ARG A 88 20.36 -3.55 -9.84
N ASP A 89 19.83 -2.40 -10.28
CA ASP A 89 20.60 -1.15 -10.39
C ASP A 89 21.14 -0.72 -9.02
N PHE A 90 20.29 -0.75 -7.99
CA PHE A 90 20.72 -0.46 -6.63
C PHE A 90 21.86 -1.39 -6.17
N TYR A 91 21.69 -2.69 -6.34
CA TYR A 91 22.71 -3.67 -5.97
C TYR A 91 24.01 -3.47 -6.74
N GLN A 92 23.95 -3.29 -8.06
CA GLN A 92 25.14 -3.12 -8.90
C GLN A 92 25.88 -1.81 -8.58
N THR A 93 25.15 -0.75 -8.26
CA THR A 93 25.75 0.56 -7.96
C THR A 93 26.46 0.57 -6.62
N TYR A 94 25.92 -0.14 -5.64
CA TYR A 94 26.38 -0.02 -4.25
C TYR A 94 26.94 -1.31 -3.65
N ALA A 95 27.11 -2.37 -4.44
CA ALA A 95 27.67 -3.64 -3.93
C ALA A 95 29.06 -3.41 -3.31
N GLY A 96 29.24 -3.92 -2.08
CA GLY A 96 30.49 -3.78 -1.33
C GLY A 96 30.73 -2.42 -0.70
N THR A 97 29.74 -1.53 -0.72
CA THR A 97 29.83 -0.19 -0.08
C THR A 97 28.82 -0.05 1.06
N SER A 98 29.04 0.92 1.94
CA SER A 98 28.02 1.35 2.91
C SER A 98 27.01 2.26 2.21
N VAL A 99 25.73 2.06 2.49
CA VAL A 99 24.62 2.76 1.82
C VAL A 99 23.69 3.37 2.85
N GLU A 100 23.25 4.60 2.59
CA GLU A 100 22.22 5.28 3.38
C GLU A 100 20.85 5.22 2.68
N THR A 101 19.79 5.45 3.43
CA THR A 101 18.42 5.50 2.92
C THR A 101 18.25 6.47 1.75
N LYS A 102 18.96 7.62 1.79
CA LYS A 102 18.89 8.63 0.72
C LYS A 102 19.37 8.11 -0.63
N GLN A 103 20.42 7.30 -0.65
CA GLN A 103 20.94 6.70 -1.88
C GLN A 103 19.96 5.69 -2.45
N PHE A 104 19.29 4.90 -1.60
CA PHE A 104 18.21 4.03 -2.05
C PHE A 104 17.03 4.82 -2.62
N GLN A 105 16.61 5.91 -1.95
CA GLN A 105 15.59 6.83 -2.45
C GLN A 105 15.93 7.36 -3.85
N GLN A 106 17.15 7.84 -4.06
CA GLN A 106 17.58 8.35 -5.36
C GLN A 106 17.48 7.31 -6.49
N VAL A 107 17.81 6.05 -6.20
CA VAL A 107 17.62 4.97 -7.18
C VAL A 107 16.15 4.71 -7.45
N VAL A 108 15.30 4.71 -6.41
CA VAL A 108 13.85 4.57 -6.57
C VAL A 108 13.29 5.70 -7.44
N GLU A 109 13.63 6.95 -7.16
CA GLU A 109 13.20 8.14 -7.92
C GLU A 109 13.65 8.08 -9.39
N LYS A 110 14.88 7.68 -9.64
CA LYS A 110 15.42 7.44 -10.99
C LYS A 110 14.55 6.48 -11.80
N HIS A 111 14.12 5.37 -11.18
CA HIS A 111 13.33 4.35 -11.85
C HIS A 111 11.82 4.65 -11.89
N MET A 112 11.32 5.45 -10.94
CA MET A 112 9.93 5.95 -10.94
C MET A 112 9.76 7.13 -11.91
N GLY A 113 10.82 7.87 -12.22
CA GLY A 113 10.74 9.11 -12.97
C GLY A 113 9.97 10.22 -12.23
N ALA A 114 9.90 10.16 -10.92
CA ALA A 114 9.13 11.06 -10.08
C ALA A 114 9.77 11.21 -8.69
N ASP A 115 9.48 12.32 -8.01
CA ASP A 115 9.83 12.54 -6.62
C ASP A 115 9.08 11.54 -5.73
N MET A 116 9.83 10.81 -4.89
CA MET A 116 9.31 9.84 -3.97
C MET A 116 9.47 10.24 -2.49
N THR A 117 9.83 11.50 -2.25
CA THR A 117 10.00 12.05 -0.89
C THR A 117 8.77 11.77 -0.02
N TRP A 118 7.56 11.99 -0.56
CA TRP A 118 6.30 11.69 0.13
C TRP A 118 6.21 10.25 0.63
N PHE A 119 6.68 9.28 -0.17
CA PHE A 119 6.66 7.86 0.19
C PHE A 119 7.67 7.54 1.30
N PHE A 120 8.90 8.04 1.15
CA PHE A 120 9.96 7.81 2.15
C PHE A 120 9.63 8.48 3.48
N ASP A 121 9.12 9.72 3.46
CA ASP A 121 8.72 10.45 4.67
C ASP A 121 7.64 9.69 5.45
N GLN A 122 6.67 9.14 4.77
CA GLN A 122 5.56 8.42 5.39
C GLN A 122 5.93 7.02 5.87
N TRP A 123 6.68 6.26 5.07
CA TRP A 123 6.85 4.83 5.28
C TRP A 123 8.21 4.42 5.84
N VAL A 124 9.25 5.22 5.60
CA VAL A 124 10.62 4.94 6.04
C VAL A 124 11.01 5.80 7.24
N TYR A 125 10.67 7.10 7.18
CA TYR A 125 10.92 8.06 8.25
C TYR A 125 9.73 8.20 9.21
N GLY A 126 8.53 7.89 8.78
CA GLY A 126 7.31 7.88 9.58
C GLY A 126 7.02 6.52 10.22
N VAL A 127 6.14 6.55 11.23
CA VAL A 127 5.72 5.35 11.98
C VAL A 127 4.28 4.94 11.69
N ASP A 128 3.47 5.85 11.17
CA ASP A 128 2.03 5.71 11.06
C ASP A 128 1.61 4.62 10.08
N VAL A 129 0.47 3.99 10.37
CA VAL A 129 -0.19 3.01 9.48
C VAL A 129 -1.63 3.44 9.30
N PRO A 130 -2.09 3.69 8.07
CA PRO A 130 -3.44 4.18 7.81
C PRO A 130 -4.49 3.12 8.11
N LYS A 131 -5.64 3.60 8.60
CA LYS A 131 -6.89 2.86 8.64
C LYS A 131 -7.88 3.49 7.67
N TYR A 132 -8.26 2.76 6.64
CA TYR A 132 -9.19 3.21 5.62
C TYR A 132 -10.62 2.76 5.90
N THR A 133 -11.58 3.66 5.67
CA THR A 133 -12.99 3.31 5.52
C THR A 133 -13.37 3.60 4.08
N VAL A 134 -13.84 2.58 3.38
CA VAL A 134 -14.08 2.63 1.94
C VAL A 134 -15.56 2.47 1.67
N ARG A 135 -16.10 3.30 0.77
CA ARG A 135 -17.47 3.21 0.25
C ARG A 135 -17.44 3.42 -1.25
N TYR A 136 -18.34 2.78 -1.97
CA TYR A 136 -18.58 3.10 -3.36
C TYR A 136 -20.04 2.92 -3.74
N LYS A 137 -20.47 3.68 -4.73
CA LYS A 137 -21.75 3.50 -5.39
C LYS A 137 -21.57 3.38 -6.90
N VAL A 138 -22.50 2.70 -7.53
CA VAL A 138 -22.54 2.50 -8.98
C VAL A 138 -23.83 3.06 -9.50
N ASP A 139 -23.75 4.11 -10.29
CA ASP A 139 -24.88 4.75 -10.95
C ASP A 139 -24.91 4.33 -12.44
N ASN A 140 -26.10 4.00 -12.94
CA ASN A 140 -26.27 3.78 -14.39
C ASN A 140 -26.40 5.15 -15.07
N VAL A 141 -25.52 5.44 -16.00
CA VAL A 141 -25.52 6.70 -16.76
C VAL A 141 -25.92 6.39 -18.21
N LEU A 142 -27.11 6.77 -18.56
CA LEU A 142 -27.56 6.74 -19.98
C LEU A 142 -26.87 7.91 -20.71
N LYS A 143 -26.21 7.63 -21.83
CA LYS A 143 -25.82 8.70 -22.75
C LYS A 143 -27.07 9.26 -23.43
N ASP A 144 -27.19 10.57 -23.43
CA ASP A 144 -28.39 11.31 -23.92
C ASP A 144 -28.82 10.99 -25.36
N ASN A 145 -28.04 10.27 -26.17
CA ASN A 145 -28.37 9.96 -27.57
C ASN A 145 -28.07 8.52 -28.02
N ASP A 146 -27.64 7.62 -27.13
CA ASP A 146 -27.39 6.22 -27.51
C ASP A 146 -27.73 5.27 -26.34
N ALA A 147 -28.99 4.88 -26.26
CA ALA A 147 -29.51 3.93 -25.27
C ALA A 147 -28.95 2.49 -25.47
N SER A 148 -28.21 2.25 -26.55
CA SER A 148 -27.74 0.89 -26.91
C SER A 148 -26.59 0.38 -26.08
N GLN A 149 -25.84 1.23 -25.32
CA GLN A 149 -24.75 0.81 -24.47
C GLN A 149 -24.77 1.53 -23.11
N PRO A 150 -25.29 0.89 -22.05
CA PRO A 150 -25.26 1.45 -20.71
C PRO A 150 -23.81 1.71 -20.27
N ARG A 151 -23.60 2.83 -19.62
CA ARG A 151 -22.32 3.18 -18.98
C ARG A 151 -22.54 3.28 -17.48
N TYR A 152 -21.54 2.89 -16.71
CA TYR A 152 -21.62 2.88 -15.27
C TYR A 152 -20.62 3.86 -14.69
N LYS A 153 -21.13 4.80 -13.89
CA LYS A 153 -20.32 5.73 -13.11
C LYS A 153 -20.10 5.13 -11.73
N VAL A 154 -18.87 4.97 -11.33
CA VAL A 154 -18.51 4.57 -9.97
C VAL A 154 -17.98 5.79 -9.24
N THR A 155 -18.62 6.15 -8.14
CA THR A 155 -18.10 7.12 -7.18
C THR A 155 -17.50 6.37 -5.99
N TYR A 156 -16.25 6.63 -5.67
CA TYR A 156 -15.49 5.95 -4.64
C TYR A 156 -15.10 6.96 -3.55
N ARG A 157 -15.38 6.65 -2.29
CA ARG A 157 -14.99 7.46 -1.14
C ARG A 157 -14.03 6.68 -0.26
N ILE A 158 -12.92 7.32 0.10
CA ILE A 158 -11.91 6.78 0.99
C ILE A 158 -11.71 7.78 2.12
N SER A 159 -12.04 7.38 3.34
CA SER A 159 -11.68 8.13 4.53
C SER A 159 -10.48 7.46 5.18
N GLN A 160 -9.46 8.23 5.60
CA GLN A 160 -8.28 7.71 6.27
C GLN A 160 -8.10 8.30 7.66
N LYS A 161 -7.64 7.45 8.60
CA LYS A 161 -7.36 7.79 9.99
C LYS A 161 -6.00 7.23 10.41
N ASN A 162 -5.54 7.64 11.59
CA ASN A 162 -4.27 7.23 12.20
C ASN A 162 -3.04 7.67 11.41
N VAL A 163 -3.16 8.70 10.59
CA VAL A 163 -2.08 9.28 9.79
C VAL A 163 -2.22 10.81 9.75
N PRO A 164 -1.14 11.55 9.48
CA PRO A 164 -1.19 12.99 9.29
C PRO A 164 -2.15 13.43 8.18
N PRO A 165 -2.73 14.63 8.23
CA PRO A 165 -3.66 15.13 7.20
C PRO A 165 -3.08 15.17 5.78
N ALA A 166 -1.76 15.29 5.64
CA ALA A 166 -1.08 15.30 4.34
C ALA A 166 -0.77 13.90 3.78
N PHE A 167 -1.09 12.85 4.53
CA PHE A 167 -0.79 11.49 4.12
C PHE A 167 -1.49 11.13 2.81
N GLU A 168 -0.75 10.45 1.93
CA GLU A 168 -1.26 10.05 0.61
C GLU A 168 -0.77 8.66 0.21
N MET A 169 -1.57 7.94 -0.58
CA MET A 169 -1.17 6.65 -1.14
C MET A 169 -1.93 6.30 -2.41
N PHE A 170 -1.25 5.68 -3.37
CA PHE A 170 -1.84 5.08 -4.56
C PHE A 170 -2.18 3.63 -4.28
N ILE A 171 -3.47 3.31 -4.23
CA ILE A 171 -4.00 2.03 -3.78
C ILE A 171 -4.60 1.28 -4.96
N PRO A 172 -4.09 0.09 -5.32
CA PRO A 172 -4.70 -0.71 -6.37
C PRO A 172 -6.08 -1.23 -5.98
N ILE A 173 -7.01 -1.14 -6.91
CA ILE A 173 -8.33 -1.76 -6.85
C ILE A 173 -8.49 -2.74 -8.02
N LEU A 174 -9.24 -3.81 -7.78
CA LEU A 174 -9.67 -4.75 -8.80
C LEU A 174 -11.18 -4.61 -8.99
N ILE A 175 -11.61 -4.36 -10.20
CA ILE A 175 -13.02 -4.31 -10.61
C ILE A 175 -13.33 -5.62 -11.31
N ASP A 176 -14.26 -6.38 -10.74
CA ASP A 176 -14.76 -7.62 -11.33
C ASP A 176 -16.13 -7.34 -11.99
N PHE A 177 -16.26 -7.63 -13.28
CA PHE A 177 -17.50 -7.55 -14.04
C PHE A 177 -18.22 -8.91 -14.13
N GLY A 178 -17.61 -9.98 -13.63
CA GLY A 178 -18.06 -11.36 -13.85
C GLY A 178 -17.51 -11.95 -15.14
N ASN A 179 -17.75 -13.25 -15.36
CA ASN A 179 -17.29 -13.99 -16.56
C ASN A 179 -15.79 -13.82 -16.88
N ASN A 180 -14.92 -13.77 -15.85
CA ASN A 180 -13.48 -13.53 -15.95
C ASN A 180 -13.09 -12.17 -16.56
N GLN A 181 -14.02 -11.23 -16.66
CA GLN A 181 -13.73 -9.87 -17.09
C GLN A 181 -13.38 -9.01 -15.88
N ILE A 182 -12.18 -8.46 -15.88
CA ILE A 182 -11.66 -7.64 -14.79
C ILE A 182 -10.96 -6.40 -15.32
N ALA A 183 -10.98 -5.34 -14.51
CA ALA A 183 -10.12 -4.17 -14.70
C ALA A 183 -9.33 -3.90 -13.42
N ARG A 184 -8.15 -3.33 -13.55
CA ARG A 184 -7.30 -2.93 -12.45
C ARG A 184 -6.90 -1.48 -12.62
N MET A 185 -6.93 -0.73 -11.53
CA MET A 185 -6.47 0.66 -11.54
C MET A 185 -5.97 1.06 -10.16
N ARG A 186 -5.30 2.19 -10.06
CA ARG A 186 -4.95 2.79 -8.77
C ARG A 186 -5.86 3.96 -8.48
N VAL A 187 -6.32 4.03 -7.24
CA VAL A 187 -7.00 5.20 -6.69
C VAL A 187 -6.01 5.95 -5.81
N HIS A 188 -6.01 7.28 -5.87
CA HIS A 188 -5.15 8.12 -5.06
C HIS A 188 -5.93 8.62 -3.86
N ALA A 189 -5.64 8.07 -2.68
CA ALA A 189 -6.14 8.57 -1.41
C ALA A 189 -5.19 9.66 -0.90
N LYS A 190 -5.71 10.85 -0.63
CA LYS A 190 -4.94 12.00 -0.12
C LYS A 190 -5.78 12.80 0.85
N GLY A 191 -5.21 13.09 2.01
CA GLY A 191 -5.94 13.80 3.06
C GLY A 191 -6.97 12.93 3.78
N PRO A 192 -7.69 13.47 4.77
CA PRO A 192 -8.60 12.70 5.62
C PRO A 192 -9.73 12.02 4.84
N ASP A 193 -10.25 12.68 3.81
CA ASP A 193 -11.34 12.19 2.97
C ASP A 193 -11.04 12.49 1.50
N THR A 194 -11.21 11.47 0.67
CA THR A 194 -11.01 11.57 -0.78
C THR A 194 -12.25 11.01 -1.49
N GLU A 195 -12.83 11.77 -2.40
CA GLU A 195 -13.86 11.29 -3.32
C GLU A 195 -13.29 11.22 -4.74
N ILE A 196 -13.45 10.08 -5.39
CA ILE A 196 -12.93 9.80 -6.72
C ILE A 196 -14.05 9.30 -7.60
N VAL A 197 -14.20 9.88 -8.78
CA VAL A 197 -15.05 9.34 -9.84
C VAL A 197 -14.15 8.53 -10.77
N LEU A 198 -14.40 7.23 -10.86
CA LEU A 198 -13.66 6.37 -11.77
C LEU A 198 -14.04 6.69 -13.22
N PRO A 199 -13.18 6.37 -14.21
CA PRO A 199 -13.56 6.42 -15.62
C PRO A 199 -14.86 5.62 -15.86
N LEU A 200 -15.68 6.08 -16.79
CA LEU A 200 -16.94 5.40 -17.11
C LEU A 200 -16.68 3.95 -17.52
N LEU A 201 -17.34 3.03 -16.86
CA LEU A 201 -17.17 1.60 -17.09
C LEU A 201 -18.17 1.11 -18.15
N PRO A 202 -17.73 0.22 -19.05
CA PRO A 202 -18.59 -0.33 -20.10
C PRO A 202 -19.57 -1.39 -19.58
N LEU A 203 -19.30 -1.97 -18.42
CA LEU A 203 -20.11 -3.01 -17.79
C LEU A 203 -20.38 -2.65 -16.33
N LYS A 204 -21.49 -3.14 -15.79
CA LYS A 204 -21.80 -3.00 -14.36
C LYS A 204 -20.81 -3.82 -13.53
N PRO A 205 -20.09 -3.22 -12.59
CA PRO A 205 -19.25 -3.97 -11.65
C PRO A 205 -20.10 -4.95 -10.84
N LYS A 206 -19.65 -6.19 -10.74
CA LYS A 206 -20.16 -7.18 -9.81
C LYS A 206 -19.59 -6.95 -8.41
N SER A 207 -18.29 -6.62 -8.34
CA SER A 207 -17.61 -6.23 -7.10
C SER A 207 -16.40 -5.35 -7.40
N ILE A 208 -15.96 -4.59 -6.39
CA ILE A 208 -14.72 -3.83 -6.44
C ILE A 208 -13.94 -4.21 -5.18
N GLN A 209 -12.78 -4.81 -5.36
CA GLN A 209 -11.88 -5.17 -4.26
C GLN A 209 -10.90 -4.02 -4.00
N PHE A 210 -10.90 -3.51 -2.78
CA PHE A 210 -9.91 -2.53 -2.32
C PHE A 210 -8.60 -3.22 -1.93
N ASN A 211 -7.49 -2.48 -2.02
CA ASN A 211 -6.15 -2.97 -1.66
C ASN A 211 -5.79 -4.31 -2.33
N TYR A 212 -6.08 -4.38 -3.63
CA TYR A 212 -5.77 -5.56 -4.44
C TYR A 212 -4.30 -5.96 -4.29
N LEU A 213 -4.01 -7.26 -4.20
CA LEU A 213 -2.69 -7.85 -3.95
C LEU A 213 -2.09 -7.51 -2.58
N GLU A 214 -2.88 -7.13 -1.58
CA GLU A 214 -2.33 -6.64 -0.31
C GLU A 214 -1.25 -5.56 -0.55
N SER A 215 -1.52 -4.64 -1.48
CA SER A 215 -0.50 -3.74 -2.03
C SER A 215 -0.03 -2.66 -1.08
N VAL A 216 -0.83 -2.34 -0.06
CA VAL A 216 -0.56 -1.28 0.91
C VAL A 216 -0.68 -1.82 2.33
N LEU A 217 0.29 -1.51 3.16
CA LEU A 217 0.25 -1.77 4.60
C LEU A 217 -0.83 -0.89 5.23
N CYS A 218 -1.98 -1.47 5.53
CA CYS A 218 -3.10 -0.75 6.14
C CYS A 218 -4.08 -1.70 6.84
N GLU A 219 -4.92 -1.13 7.70
CA GLU A 219 -6.23 -1.70 8.00
C GLU A 219 -7.28 -1.08 7.10
N TYR A 220 -8.31 -1.82 6.75
CA TYR A 220 -9.45 -1.23 6.05
C TYR A 220 -10.76 -1.96 6.36
N GLU A 221 -11.85 -1.23 6.20
CA GLU A 221 -13.22 -1.74 6.25
C GLU A 221 -14.01 -1.19 5.06
N GLU A 222 -14.83 -2.04 4.47
CA GLU A 222 -15.77 -1.64 3.42
C GLU A 222 -17.15 -1.44 4.04
N LYS A 223 -17.80 -0.31 3.73
CA LYS A 223 -19.14 0.04 4.21
C LYS A 223 -20.06 0.36 3.06
N GLY A 224 -21.37 0.22 3.29
CA GLY A 224 -22.36 0.72 2.36
C GLY A 224 -22.23 2.24 2.15
N TRP A 225 -22.70 2.70 1.00
CA TRP A 225 -22.69 4.12 0.62
C TRP A 225 -23.48 4.99 1.58
#